data_65fe69dab7bbad63dd2262e53f5cdc82
#
_entry.id   65fe69dab7bbad63dd2262e53f5cdc82
#
_cell.length_a   1.000
_cell.length_b   1.000
_cell.length_c   1.000
_cell.angle_alpha   90.00
_cell.angle_beta   90.00
_cell.angle_gamma   90.00
#
_symmetry.space_group_name_H-M   'P 1'
#
loop_
_entity.id
_entity.type
_entity.pdbx_description
1 polymer ?
#
loop_
_entity_poly.entity_id
_entity_poly.type
_entity_poly.pdbx_seq_one_letter_code
_entity_poly.pdbx_strand_id
1 'polypeptide(L)'
;MKKQRYEVIGTLNNNGVVAKDELNKEVILLGKGIGFKRKAGDVIENPGKNIKCYSLEKNTGKNVLQGVDPIFLEIANEIIRYAEKEFGDIDTKILLPLADHIAFSIDRIKNDMVISNPLTSDIRLLFADEYEVATKARKIIKRRLGYEITDDEIGYISLHIHAALSSQPPARSLQVASIIHQTVTYVEETFNIVIDEDSIAYIRLVNHIKFLMVRIDRKEDVQVSMTDYTKEKFPESYAVACRVADYIEKLILEKISDEEVGYLAIHIERIRHSV
;
A
#
# COMPACT_ATOMS: atom_id res chain seq x y z
N MET A 1 -34.65 -2.89 -5.65
CA MET A 1 -33.47 -2.22 -5.05
C MET A 1 -33.75 -2.01 -3.58
N LYS A 2 -32.86 -2.45 -2.65
CA LYS A 2 -33.02 -2.13 -1.23
C LYS A 2 -32.94 -0.61 -1.06
N LYS A 3 -33.88 -0.03 -0.35
CA LYS A 3 -33.81 1.38 0.05
C LYS A 3 -32.62 1.54 0.97
N GLN A 4 -31.69 2.41 0.63
CA GLN A 4 -30.55 2.75 1.51
C GLN A 4 -30.98 3.96 2.34
N ARG A 5 -30.91 3.83 3.66
CA ARG A 5 -31.27 4.88 4.62
C ARG A 5 -30.12 5.16 5.56
N TYR A 6 -29.81 6.44 5.74
CA TYR A 6 -28.73 6.90 6.60
C TYR A 6 -29.24 8.01 7.51
N GLU A 7 -28.93 7.95 8.80
CA GLU A 7 -29.22 9.02 9.77
C GLU A 7 -27.95 9.83 10.02
N VAL A 8 -27.99 11.12 9.79
CA VAL A 8 -26.84 12.02 9.93
C VAL A 8 -26.47 12.17 11.41
N ILE A 9 -25.23 11.86 11.77
CA ILE A 9 -24.63 12.15 13.07
C ILE A 9 -24.11 13.58 13.11
N GLY A 10 -23.50 14.02 12.01
CA GLY A 10 -22.94 15.34 11.87
C GLY A 10 -22.45 15.63 10.47
N THR A 11 -22.30 16.91 10.16
CA THR A 11 -21.87 17.41 8.86
C THR A 11 -20.39 17.76 8.93
N LEU A 12 -19.58 17.21 8.01
CA LEU A 12 -18.18 17.56 7.84
C LEU A 12 -18.06 18.91 7.10
N ASN A 13 -18.71 18.97 5.94
CA ASN A 13 -18.84 20.18 5.11
C ASN A 13 -20.00 20.00 4.11
N ASN A 14 -20.08 20.85 3.09
CA ASN A 14 -21.12 20.74 2.05
C ASN A 14 -21.08 19.43 1.26
N ASN A 15 -19.94 18.70 1.25
CA ASN A 15 -19.72 17.50 0.44
C ASN A 15 -19.53 16.23 1.26
N GLY A 16 -19.63 16.31 2.60
CA GLY A 16 -19.40 15.18 3.47
C GLY A 16 -20.28 15.20 4.73
N VAL A 17 -20.77 14.02 5.12
CA VAL A 17 -21.46 13.80 6.40
C VAL A 17 -20.99 12.51 7.04
N VAL A 18 -21.00 12.48 8.37
CA VAL A 18 -20.93 11.24 9.15
C VAL A 18 -22.37 10.84 9.48
N ALA A 19 -22.69 9.57 9.24
CA ALA A 19 -24.04 9.06 9.39
C ALA A 19 -24.03 7.62 9.96
N LYS A 20 -25.19 7.11 10.33
CA LYS A 20 -25.44 5.70 10.62
C LYS A 20 -26.26 5.06 9.53
N ASP A 21 -25.90 3.86 9.13
CA ASP A 21 -26.70 3.03 8.23
C ASP A 21 -27.86 2.32 8.95
N GLU A 22 -28.66 1.54 8.21
CA GLU A 22 -29.78 0.77 8.73
C GLU A 22 -29.38 -0.29 9.80
N LEU A 23 -28.09 -0.70 9.81
CA LEU A 23 -27.51 -1.63 10.78
C LEU A 23 -26.88 -0.88 11.97
N ASN A 24 -27.09 0.42 12.07
CA ASN A 24 -26.50 1.29 13.09
C ASN A 24 -24.96 1.35 13.06
N LYS A 25 -24.36 1.06 11.89
CA LYS A 25 -22.92 1.20 11.64
C LYS A 25 -22.62 2.63 11.25
N GLU A 26 -21.53 3.18 11.77
CA GLU A 26 -21.06 4.51 11.41
C GLU A 26 -20.43 4.49 10.02
N VAL A 27 -20.76 5.49 9.22
CA VAL A 27 -20.28 5.65 7.84
C VAL A 27 -19.97 7.11 7.54
N ILE A 28 -19.05 7.36 6.60
CA ILE A 28 -18.89 8.66 5.96
C ILE A 28 -19.56 8.59 4.58
N LEU A 29 -20.42 9.53 4.28
CA LEU A 29 -20.94 9.74 2.94
C LEU A 29 -20.22 10.94 2.33
N LEU A 30 -19.53 10.72 1.19
CA LEU A 30 -18.82 11.76 0.45
C LEU A 30 -19.37 11.90 -0.97
N GLY A 31 -19.63 13.15 -1.34
CA GLY A 31 -20.02 13.52 -2.68
C GLY A 31 -20.67 14.89 -2.73
N LYS A 32 -20.72 15.49 -3.92
CA LYS A 32 -21.14 16.87 -4.11
C LYS A 32 -22.52 17.15 -3.51
N GLY A 33 -22.58 18.07 -2.56
CA GLY A 33 -23.80 18.60 -1.97
C GLY A 33 -24.48 17.71 -0.92
N ILE A 34 -23.91 16.54 -0.56
CA ILE A 34 -24.54 15.60 0.40
C ILE A 34 -24.73 16.20 1.79
N GLY A 35 -23.81 17.06 2.22
CA GLY A 35 -23.85 17.75 3.51
C GLY A 35 -24.51 19.12 3.46
N PHE A 36 -24.92 19.61 2.29
CA PHE A 36 -25.48 20.96 2.16
C PHE A 36 -26.77 21.10 2.95
N LYS A 37 -26.82 22.05 3.89
CA LYS A 37 -27.92 22.31 4.82
C LYS A 37 -28.35 21.12 5.68
N ARG A 38 -27.51 20.09 5.86
CA ARG A 38 -27.80 18.94 6.71
C ARG A 38 -27.43 19.20 8.16
N LYS A 39 -28.18 18.58 9.06
CA LYS A 39 -27.99 18.63 10.52
C LYS A 39 -28.02 17.23 11.09
N ALA A 40 -27.49 17.06 12.30
CA ALA A 40 -27.63 15.83 13.05
C ALA A 40 -29.11 15.46 13.22
N GLY A 41 -29.46 14.19 13.00
CA GLY A 41 -30.82 13.66 13.00
C GLY A 41 -31.53 13.69 11.65
N ASP A 42 -30.98 14.39 10.63
CA ASP A 42 -31.54 14.34 9.27
C ASP A 42 -31.41 12.93 8.69
N VAL A 43 -32.39 12.55 7.85
CA VAL A 43 -32.37 11.26 7.16
C VAL A 43 -32.04 11.47 5.69
N ILE A 44 -31.13 10.66 5.17
CA ILE A 44 -30.76 10.59 3.77
C ILE A 44 -31.25 9.26 3.22
N GLU A 45 -32.19 9.30 2.28
CA GLU A 45 -32.70 8.12 1.59
C GLU A 45 -32.14 8.05 0.18
N ASN A 46 -31.63 6.88 -0.21
CA ASN A 46 -31.12 6.59 -1.55
C ASN A 46 -30.15 7.67 -2.06
N PRO A 47 -29.01 7.88 -1.40
CA PRO A 47 -28.02 8.83 -1.89
C PRO A 47 -27.67 8.50 -3.34
N GLY A 48 -27.56 9.52 -4.19
CA GLY A 48 -27.33 9.34 -5.62
C GLY A 48 -26.03 8.56 -5.91
N LYS A 49 -25.91 8.00 -7.12
CA LYS A 49 -24.74 7.21 -7.55
C LYS A 49 -23.37 7.92 -7.39
N ASN A 50 -23.39 9.24 -7.31
CA ASN A 50 -22.19 10.07 -7.13
C ASN A 50 -21.78 10.21 -5.65
N ILE A 51 -22.58 9.68 -4.72
CA ILE A 51 -22.26 9.68 -3.30
C ILE A 51 -21.60 8.35 -2.97
N LYS A 52 -20.40 8.41 -2.39
CA LYS A 52 -19.66 7.24 -1.92
C LYS A 52 -19.86 7.04 -0.44
N CYS A 53 -20.05 5.80 -0.04
CA CYS A 53 -20.22 5.39 1.35
C CYS A 53 -18.94 4.67 1.82
N TYR A 54 -18.37 5.13 2.93
CA TYR A 54 -17.19 4.57 3.56
C TYR A 54 -17.54 4.08 4.96
N SER A 55 -17.23 2.82 5.25
CA SER A 55 -17.45 2.24 6.59
C SER A 55 -16.44 2.78 7.59
N LEU A 56 -16.92 3.11 8.78
CA LEU A 56 -16.08 3.50 9.92
C LEU A 56 -16.04 2.38 10.96
N GLU A 57 -14.95 2.34 11.72
CA GLU A 57 -14.91 1.56 12.93
C GLU A 57 -15.89 2.12 13.96
N LYS A 58 -16.37 1.25 14.87
CA LYS A 58 -17.35 1.64 15.88
C LYS A 58 -16.84 2.79 16.75
N ASN A 59 -17.66 3.82 16.95
CA ASN A 59 -17.38 5.03 17.73
C ASN A 59 -16.29 5.95 17.14
N THR A 60 -15.92 5.83 15.88
CA THR A 60 -14.92 6.69 15.22
C THR A 60 -15.53 7.97 14.66
N GLY A 61 -16.83 8.00 14.38
CA GLY A 61 -17.50 9.12 13.71
C GLY A 61 -17.36 10.46 14.43
N LYS A 62 -17.40 10.49 15.77
CA LYS A 62 -17.18 11.72 16.56
C LYS A 62 -15.74 12.25 16.41
N ASN A 63 -14.76 11.37 16.40
CA ASN A 63 -13.35 11.74 16.23
C ASN A 63 -13.11 12.31 14.82
N VAL A 64 -13.74 11.73 13.81
CA VAL A 64 -13.68 12.23 12.43
C VAL A 64 -14.29 13.63 12.32
N LEU A 65 -15.43 13.87 12.97
CA LEU A 65 -16.10 15.19 12.97
C LEU A 65 -15.26 16.30 13.65
N GLN A 66 -14.42 15.94 14.61
CA GLN A 66 -13.66 16.89 15.42
C GLN A 66 -12.20 17.04 15.01
N GLY A 67 -11.60 16.01 14.38
CA GLY A 67 -10.15 15.92 14.20
C GLY A 67 -9.67 15.87 12.76
N VAL A 68 -10.53 15.60 11.78
CA VAL A 68 -10.13 15.48 10.38
C VAL A 68 -10.60 16.67 9.57
N ASP A 69 -9.67 17.39 8.92
CA ASP A 69 -10.06 18.43 7.96
C ASP A 69 -10.71 17.76 6.73
N PRO A 70 -11.97 18.10 6.42
CA PRO A 70 -12.74 17.50 5.34
C PRO A 70 -12.06 17.56 3.97
N ILE A 71 -11.15 18.51 3.74
CA ILE A 71 -10.43 18.64 2.48
C ILE A 71 -9.59 17.42 2.17
N PHE A 72 -8.94 16.81 3.20
CA PHE A 72 -8.13 15.62 3.02
C PHE A 72 -8.99 14.37 2.72
N LEU A 73 -10.18 14.28 3.32
CA LEU A 73 -11.15 13.23 2.99
C LEU A 73 -11.64 13.34 1.53
N GLU A 74 -11.88 14.56 1.05
CA GLU A 74 -12.27 14.79 -0.35
C GLU A 74 -11.15 14.43 -1.32
N ILE A 75 -9.89 14.79 -1.00
CA ILE A 75 -8.72 14.44 -1.82
C ILE A 75 -8.53 12.91 -1.84
N ALA A 76 -8.56 12.27 -0.67
CA ALA A 76 -8.46 10.81 -0.58
C ALA A 76 -9.57 10.11 -1.39
N ASN A 77 -10.84 10.57 -1.25
CA ASN A 77 -11.96 10.06 -2.05
C ASN A 77 -11.74 10.23 -3.57
N GLU A 78 -11.14 11.32 -4.01
CA GLU A 78 -10.84 11.52 -5.43
C GLU A 78 -9.76 10.54 -5.92
N ILE A 79 -8.69 10.29 -5.14
CA ILE A 79 -7.65 9.30 -5.44
C ILE A 79 -8.24 7.88 -5.46
N ILE A 80 -9.05 7.53 -4.46
CA ILE A 80 -9.74 6.24 -4.36
C ILE A 80 -10.59 5.97 -5.60
N ARG A 81 -11.29 6.98 -6.12
CA ARG A 81 -12.09 6.82 -7.35
C ARG A 81 -11.24 6.50 -8.58
N TYR A 82 -10.01 7.03 -8.67
CA TYR A 82 -9.09 6.62 -9.73
C TYR A 82 -8.64 5.17 -9.55
N ALA A 83 -8.34 4.75 -8.32
CA ALA A 83 -7.99 3.37 -8.04
C ALA A 83 -9.14 2.40 -8.36
N GLU A 84 -10.38 2.74 -7.98
CA GLU A 84 -11.55 1.93 -8.32
C GLU A 84 -11.83 1.83 -9.81
N LYS A 85 -11.54 2.88 -10.56
CA LYS A 85 -11.70 2.85 -12.03
C LYS A 85 -10.73 1.88 -12.67
N GLU A 86 -9.52 1.73 -12.12
CA GLU A 86 -8.47 0.87 -12.64
C GLU A 86 -8.62 -0.57 -12.16
N PHE A 87 -8.83 -0.75 -10.86
CA PHE A 87 -8.77 -2.07 -10.21
C PHE A 87 -10.14 -2.67 -9.86
N GLY A 88 -11.23 -1.90 -9.98
CA GLY A 88 -12.54 -2.32 -9.50
C GLY A 88 -12.76 -2.01 -8.03
N ASP A 89 -13.49 -2.88 -7.32
CA ASP A 89 -13.83 -2.67 -5.91
C ASP A 89 -12.58 -2.77 -5.02
N ILE A 90 -12.39 -1.80 -4.15
CA ILE A 90 -11.32 -1.75 -3.15
C ILE A 90 -11.89 -1.57 -1.75
N ASP A 91 -11.11 -1.95 -0.72
CA ASP A 91 -11.55 -1.81 0.67
C ASP A 91 -11.74 -0.33 1.03
N THR A 92 -12.98 0.03 1.36
CA THR A 92 -13.35 1.42 1.72
C THR A 92 -12.70 1.92 3.00
N LYS A 93 -12.13 1.05 3.83
CA LYS A 93 -11.39 1.43 5.04
C LYS A 93 -10.12 2.25 4.74
N ILE A 94 -9.64 2.25 3.51
CA ILE A 94 -8.50 3.07 3.05
C ILE A 94 -8.73 4.57 3.27
N LEU A 95 -9.96 5.07 3.29
CA LEU A 95 -10.26 6.51 3.28
C LEU A 95 -9.54 7.29 4.39
N LEU A 96 -9.68 6.87 5.64
CA LEU A 96 -9.07 7.57 6.77
C LEU A 96 -7.55 7.47 6.78
N PRO A 97 -6.93 6.27 6.68
CA PRO A 97 -5.48 6.16 6.61
C PRO A 97 -4.84 6.96 5.46
N LEU A 98 -5.49 6.99 4.30
CA LEU A 98 -4.99 7.77 3.16
C LEU A 98 -5.15 9.28 3.39
N ALA A 99 -6.27 9.73 3.96
CA ALA A 99 -6.49 11.13 4.29
C ALA A 99 -5.49 11.63 5.34
N ASP A 100 -5.23 10.84 6.38
CA ASP A 100 -4.24 11.15 7.41
C ASP A 100 -2.82 11.22 6.82
N HIS A 101 -2.45 10.25 5.95
CA HIS A 101 -1.16 10.30 5.28
C HIS A 101 -1.00 11.59 4.45
N ILE A 102 -2.01 11.97 3.66
CA ILE A 102 -1.98 13.19 2.86
C ILE A 102 -1.87 14.43 3.77
N ALA A 103 -2.61 14.47 4.87
CA ALA A 103 -2.56 15.57 5.83
C ALA A 103 -1.15 15.74 6.42
N PHE A 104 -0.52 14.64 6.88
CA PHE A 104 0.85 14.65 7.39
C PHE A 104 1.89 15.01 6.32
N SER A 105 1.70 14.55 5.08
CA SER A 105 2.55 14.91 3.95
C SER A 105 2.52 16.42 3.69
N ILE A 106 1.34 17.02 3.66
CA ILE A 106 1.18 18.46 3.47
C ILE A 106 1.73 19.26 4.66
N ASP A 107 1.55 18.77 5.87
CA ASP A 107 2.14 19.44 7.07
C ASP A 107 3.67 19.43 7.01
N ARG A 108 4.29 18.33 6.60
CA ARG A 108 5.74 18.26 6.37
C ARG A 108 6.21 19.26 5.31
N ILE A 109 5.52 19.30 4.17
CA ILE A 109 5.86 20.23 3.08
C ILE A 109 5.78 21.69 3.55
N LYS A 110 4.74 22.05 4.32
CA LYS A 110 4.59 23.40 4.89
C LYS A 110 5.72 23.81 5.84
N ASN A 111 6.33 22.82 6.48
CA ASN A 111 7.43 23.03 7.44
C ASN A 111 8.81 22.75 6.81
N ASP A 112 8.91 22.68 5.48
CA ASP A 112 10.15 22.37 4.74
C ASP A 112 10.84 21.07 5.19
N MET A 113 10.05 20.12 5.73
CA MET A 113 10.51 18.79 6.13
C MET A 113 10.31 17.80 4.97
N VAL A 114 11.34 17.64 4.15
CA VAL A 114 11.31 16.62 3.08
C VAL A 114 11.69 15.25 3.67
N ILE A 115 10.85 14.25 3.42
CA ILE A 115 11.19 12.85 3.72
C ILE A 115 11.74 12.23 2.44
N SER A 116 12.92 11.62 2.55
CA SER A 116 13.45 10.72 1.53
C SER A 116 13.09 9.28 1.89
N ASN A 117 12.51 8.56 0.95
CA ASN A 117 12.23 7.14 1.09
C ASN A 117 13.19 6.35 0.21
N PRO A 118 14.20 5.68 0.77
CA PRO A 118 15.16 4.90 -0.01
C PRO A 118 14.52 3.74 -0.78
N LEU A 119 13.29 3.37 -0.43
CA LEU A 119 12.54 2.26 -1.04
C LEU A 119 11.62 2.71 -2.19
N THR A 120 11.67 3.97 -2.61
CA THR A 120 10.76 4.49 -3.64
C THR A 120 10.88 3.74 -4.97
N SER A 121 12.10 3.42 -5.40
CA SER A 121 12.36 2.61 -6.60
C SER A 121 11.78 1.21 -6.47
N ASP A 122 12.05 0.54 -5.35
CA ASP A 122 11.53 -0.80 -5.08
C ASP A 122 9.99 -0.83 -5.02
N ILE A 123 9.38 0.17 -4.36
CA ILE A 123 7.91 0.31 -4.29
C ILE A 123 7.33 0.51 -5.70
N ARG A 124 7.95 1.36 -6.51
CA ARG A 124 7.52 1.62 -7.88
C ARG A 124 7.56 0.37 -8.75
N LEU A 125 8.59 -0.46 -8.59
CA LEU A 125 8.72 -1.72 -9.32
C LEU A 125 7.72 -2.77 -8.82
N LEU A 126 7.58 -2.89 -7.49
CA LEU A 126 6.73 -3.90 -6.87
C LEU A 126 5.25 -3.68 -7.10
N PHE A 127 4.83 -2.43 -7.12
CA PHE A 127 3.44 -1.98 -7.15
C PHE A 127 3.24 -0.98 -8.29
N ALA A 128 3.72 -1.34 -9.50
CA ALA A 128 3.80 -0.44 -10.65
C ALA A 128 2.42 0.15 -11.04
N ASP A 129 1.40 -0.68 -11.04
CA ASP A 129 0.04 -0.27 -11.40
C ASP A 129 -0.57 0.67 -10.35
N GLU A 130 -0.39 0.34 -9.06
CA GLU A 130 -0.81 1.20 -7.95
C GLU A 130 -0.03 2.50 -7.91
N TYR A 131 1.27 2.45 -8.24
CA TYR A 131 2.12 3.64 -8.32
C TYR A 131 1.67 4.56 -9.45
N GLU A 132 1.31 4.03 -10.62
CA GLU A 132 0.77 4.82 -11.73
C GLU A 132 -0.53 5.53 -11.32
N VAL A 133 -1.44 4.81 -10.67
CA VAL A 133 -2.66 5.43 -10.13
C VAL A 133 -2.32 6.50 -9.09
N ALA A 134 -1.38 6.22 -8.18
CA ALA A 134 -0.94 7.16 -7.15
C ALA A 134 -0.35 8.47 -7.74
N THR A 135 0.26 8.43 -8.94
CA THR A 135 0.74 9.66 -9.62
C THR A 135 -0.35 10.70 -9.85
N LYS A 136 -1.63 10.28 -9.96
CA LYS A 136 -2.76 11.20 -10.10
C LYS A 136 -2.92 12.10 -8.87
N ALA A 137 -2.48 11.62 -7.69
CA ALA A 137 -2.53 12.39 -6.45
C ALA A 137 -1.76 13.71 -6.56
N ARG A 138 -0.61 13.75 -7.27
CA ARG A 138 0.17 14.98 -7.49
C ARG A 138 -0.68 16.09 -8.10
N LYS A 139 -1.44 15.79 -9.16
CA LYS A 139 -2.30 16.77 -9.84
C LYS A 139 -3.50 17.16 -8.96
N ILE A 140 -4.07 16.23 -8.23
CA ILE A 140 -5.21 16.48 -7.35
C ILE A 140 -4.80 17.40 -6.22
N ILE A 141 -3.71 17.08 -5.51
CA ILE A 141 -3.19 17.84 -4.38
C ILE A 141 -2.77 19.25 -4.83
N LYS A 142 -2.02 19.37 -5.93
CA LYS A 142 -1.63 20.67 -6.47
C LYS A 142 -2.83 21.55 -6.79
N ARG A 143 -3.88 21.00 -7.43
CA ARG A 143 -5.08 21.73 -7.77
C ARG A 143 -5.89 22.15 -6.53
N ARG A 144 -5.96 21.29 -5.50
CA ARG A 144 -6.81 21.48 -4.33
C ARG A 144 -6.14 22.32 -3.24
N LEU A 145 -4.84 22.18 -3.07
CA LEU A 145 -4.08 22.75 -1.94
C LEU A 145 -2.91 23.65 -2.38
N GLY A 146 -2.51 23.62 -3.66
CA GLY A 146 -1.38 24.39 -4.19
C GLY A 146 -0.01 23.78 -3.94
N TYR A 147 0.08 22.63 -3.24
CA TYR A 147 1.35 21.98 -2.91
C TYR A 147 1.72 20.89 -3.92
N GLU A 148 3.02 20.68 -4.13
CA GLU A 148 3.57 19.55 -4.90
C GLU A 148 4.11 18.51 -3.95
N ILE A 149 3.73 17.23 -4.18
CA ILE A 149 4.26 16.09 -3.46
C ILE A 149 5.40 15.43 -4.24
N THR A 150 6.36 14.84 -3.54
CA THR A 150 7.50 14.13 -4.11
C THR A 150 7.12 12.74 -4.64
N ASP A 151 8.05 12.08 -5.33
CA ASP A 151 7.90 10.68 -5.73
C ASP A 151 7.84 9.74 -4.53
N ASP A 152 8.51 10.09 -3.44
CA ASP A 152 8.48 9.33 -2.19
C ASP A 152 7.06 9.32 -1.59
N GLU A 153 6.38 10.47 -1.59
CA GLU A 153 4.99 10.55 -1.12
C GLU A 153 4.03 9.78 -2.05
N ILE A 154 4.30 9.76 -3.36
CA ILE A 154 3.55 8.91 -4.31
C ILE A 154 3.76 7.43 -3.98
N GLY A 155 4.99 7.02 -3.64
CA GLY A 155 5.30 5.67 -3.16
C GLY A 155 4.45 5.28 -1.94
N TYR A 156 4.37 6.14 -0.94
CA TYR A 156 3.51 5.86 0.23
C TYR A 156 2.03 5.78 -0.13
N ILE A 157 1.53 6.66 -1.02
CA ILE A 157 0.13 6.59 -1.51
C ILE A 157 -0.12 5.26 -2.23
N SER A 158 0.82 4.78 -3.05
CA SER A 158 0.70 3.48 -3.74
C SER A 158 0.61 2.31 -2.76
N LEU A 159 1.34 2.35 -1.65
CA LEU A 159 1.25 1.34 -0.58
C LEU A 159 -0.13 1.33 0.09
N HIS A 160 -0.77 2.49 0.28
CA HIS A 160 -2.13 2.55 0.78
C HIS A 160 -3.13 1.94 -0.22
N ILE A 161 -2.98 2.23 -1.52
CA ILE A 161 -3.82 1.63 -2.57
C ILE A 161 -3.63 0.11 -2.59
N HIS A 162 -2.39 -0.37 -2.59
CA HIS A 162 -2.09 -1.80 -2.55
C HIS A 162 -2.70 -2.49 -1.32
N ALA A 163 -2.60 -1.87 -0.16
CA ALA A 163 -3.20 -2.39 1.07
C ALA A 163 -4.72 -2.58 0.95
N ALA A 164 -5.41 -1.65 0.27
CA ALA A 164 -6.85 -1.74 0.03
C ALA A 164 -7.24 -2.83 -0.98
N LEU A 165 -6.31 -3.22 -1.88
CA LEU A 165 -6.51 -4.30 -2.85
C LEU A 165 -6.18 -5.68 -2.26
N SER A 166 -5.10 -5.76 -1.47
CA SER A 166 -4.57 -7.02 -0.94
C SER A 166 -5.15 -7.44 0.41
N SER A 167 -5.92 -6.57 1.06
CA SER A 167 -6.38 -6.73 2.46
C SER A 167 -5.22 -6.88 3.47
N GLN A 168 -4.01 -6.43 3.10
CA GLN A 168 -2.82 -6.40 3.93
C GLN A 168 -2.55 -4.95 4.41
N PRO A 169 -2.00 -4.74 5.61
CA PRO A 169 -1.66 -3.39 6.05
C PRO A 169 -0.51 -2.79 5.20
N PRO A 170 -0.47 -1.46 4.97
CA PRO A 170 0.63 -0.81 4.22
C PRO A 170 2.03 -1.14 4.76
N ALA A 171 2.15 -1.34 6.08
CA ALA A 171 3.40 -1.75 6.72
C ALA A 171 3.94 -3.09 6.18
N ARG A 172 3.07 -4.04 5.79
CA ARG A 172 3.49 -5.31 5.21
C ARG A 172 4.11 -5.12 3.83
N SER A 173 3.51 -4.30 3.00
CA SER A 173 4.04 -3.97 1.67
C SER A 173 5.38 -3.22 1.76
N LEU A 174 5.50 -2.31 2.71
CA LEU A 174 6.77 -1.62 3.00
C LEU A 174 7.84 -2.60 3.49
N GLN A 175 7.48 -3.58 4.32
CA GLN A 175 8.40 -4.64 4.78
C GLN A 175 8.91 -5.47 3.60
N VAL A 176 8.05 -5.85 2.64
CA VAL A 176 8.47 -6.58 1.44
C VAL A 176 9.45 -5.75 0.60
N ALA A 177 9.17 -4.48 0.37
CA ALA A 177 10.08 -3.57 -0.33
C ALA A 177 11.44 -3.46 0.38
N SER A 178 11.45 -3.35 1.71
CA SER A 178 12.68 -3.32 2.52
C SER A 178 13.48 -4.63 2.41
N ILE A 179 12.82 -5.79 2.43
CA ILE A 179 13.47 -7.09 2.25
C ILE A 179 14.16 -7.16 0.89
N ILE A 180 13.49 -6.73 -0.18
CA ILE A 180 14.04 -6.74 -1.53
C ILE A 180 15.26 -5.82 -1.61
N HIS A 181 15.12 -4.58 -1.17
CA HIS A 181 16.20 -3.60 -1.16
C HIS A 181 17.44 -4.13 -0.42
N GLN A 182 17.27 -4.65 0.79
CA GLN A 182 18.38 -5.20 1.58
C GLN A 182 18.99 -6.45 0.94
N THR A 183 18.17 -7.31 0.31
CA THR A 183 18.67 -8.47 -0.42
C THR A 183 19.53 -8.06 -1.59
N VAL A 184 19.06 -7.11 -2.40
CA VAL A 184 19.80 -6.58 -3.56
C VAL A 184 21.10 -5.96 -3.12
N THR A 185 21.07 -5.03 -2.17
CA THR A 185 22.27 -4.38 -1.61
C THR A 185 23.28 -5.42 -1.10
N TYR A 186 22.81 -6.44 -0.37
CA TYR A 186 23.70 -7.47 0.16
C TYR A 186 24.34 -8.33 -0.94
N VAL A 187 23.60 -8.63 -2.01
CA VAL A 187 24.12 -9.36 -3.18
C VAL A 187 25.17 -8.51 -3.91
N GLU A 188 24.88 -7.23 -4.16
CA GLU A 188 25.79 -6.28 -4.79
C GLU A 188 27.11 -6.15 -4.01
N GLU A 189 27.03 -5.93 -2.72
CA GLU A 189 28.20 -5.80 -1.83
C GLU A 189 29.02 -7.10 -1.78
N THR A 190 28.34 -8.27 -1.69
CA THR A 190 29.04 -9.55 -1.56
C THR A 190 29.79 -9.93 -2.83
N PHE A 191 29.22 -9.68 -4.00
CA PHE A 191 29.83 -10.06 -5.28
C PHE A 191 30.56 -8.89 -5.97
N ASN A 192 30.53 -7.70 -5.37
CA ASN A 192 31.08 -6.45 -5.92
C ASN A 192 30.56 -6.18 -7.36
N ILE A 193 29.25 -6.24 -7.52
CA ILE A 193 28.53 -6.01 -8.77
C ILE A 193 27.53 -4.87 -8.60
N VAL A 194 27.05 -4.31 -9.72
CA VAL A 194 25.92 -3.39 -9.76
C VAL A 194 24.82 -4.07 -10.54
N ILE A 195 23.66 -4.23 -9.92
CA ILE A 195 22.52 -4.94 -10.49
C ILE A 195 21.69 -3.94 -11.31
N ASP A 196 21.47 -4.29 -12.57
CA ASP A 196 20.51 -3.57 -13.42
C ASP A 196 19.08 -3.95 -13.03
N GLU A 197 18.33 -2.98 -12.49
CA GLU A 197 16.94 -3.15 -12.05
C GLU A 197 15.97 -3.47 -13.20
N ASP A 198 16.35 -3.15 -14.46
CA ASP A 198 15.57 -3.51 -15.65
C ASP A 198 15.88 -4.92 -16.18
N SER A 199 16.89 -5.59 -15.60
CA SER A 199 17.29 -6.93 -16.02
C SER A 199 16.24 -8.00 -15.67
N ILE A 200 16.10 -9.00 -16.55
CA ILE A 200 15.23 -10.15 -16.30
C ILE A 200 15.65 -10.92 -15.04
N ALA A 201 16.95 -10.95 -14.73
CA ALA A 201 17.48 -11.62 -13.55
C ALA A 201 16.99 -10.94 -12.26
N TYR A 202 17.04 -9.60 -12.22
CA TYR A 202 16.52 -8.81 -11.10
C TYR A 202 15.01 -9.00 -10.92
N ILE A 203 14.22 -8.85 -12.01
CA ILE A 203 12.76 -9.02 -11.98
C ILE A 203 12.39 -10.41 -11.44
N ARG A 204 13.14 -11.45 -11.79
CA ARG A 204 12.91 -12.81 -11.28
C ARG A 204 13.23 -12.95 -9.79
N LEU A 205 14.31 -12.33 -9.30
CA LEU A 205 14.63 -12.32 -7.87
C LEU A 205 13.53 -11.62 -7.08
N VAL A 206 13.12 -10.43 -7.51
CA VAL A 206 12.05 -9.65 -6.90
C VAL A 206 10.74 -10.45 -6.83
N ASN A 207 10.34 -11.06 -7.94
CA ASN A 207 9.13 -11.88 -7.97
C ASN A 207 9.25 -13.13 -7.09
N HIS A 208 10.43 -13.75 -7.01
CA HIS A 208 10.64 -14.88 -6.10
C HIS A 208 10.44 -14.46 -4.65
N ILE A 209 11.02 -13.35 -4.21
CA ILE A 209 10.83 -12.82 -2.86
C ILE A 209 9.36 -12.48 -2.60
N LYS A 210 8.66 -11.85 -3.54
CA LYS A 210 7.21 -11.60 -3.41
C LYS A 210 6.42 -12.89 -3.16
N PHE A 211 6.67 -13.93 -3.97
CA PHE A 211 5.98 -15.21 -3.81
C PHE A 211 6.39 -15.96 -2.54
N LEU A 212 7.66 -15.87 -2.13
CA LEU A 212 8.13 -16.37 -0.84
C LEU A 212 7.30 -15.77 0.30
N MET A 213 7.15 -14.44 0.32
CA MET A 213 6.36 -13.76 1.36
C MET A 213 4.88 -14.18 1.34
N VAL A 214 4.29 -14.36 0.15
CA VAL A 214 2.90 -14.85 0.01
C VAL A 214 2.77 -16.28 0.53
N ARG A 215 3.73 -17.17 0.23
CA ARG A 215 3.70 -18.57 0.73
C ARG A 215 3.82 -18.63 2.24
N ILE A 216 4.70 -17.82 2.82
CA ILE A 216 4.84 -17.72 4.28
C ILE A 216 3.50 -17.29 4.91
N ASP A 217 2.86 -16.23 4.39
CA ASP A 217 1.58 -15.74 4.89
C ASP A 217 0.46 -16.80 4.77
N ARG A 218 0.53 -17.67 3.75
CA ARG A 218 -0.44 -18.75 3.51
C ARG A 218 -0.08 -20.08 4.15
N LYS A 219 1.13 -20.19 4.72
CA LYS A 219 1.71 -21.45 5.24
C LYS A 219 1.75 -22.54 4.18
N GLU A 220 2.14 -22.14 2.97
CA GLU A 220 2.32 -23.02 1.81
C GLU A 220 3.82 -23.35 1.65
N ASP A 221 4.14 -24.62 1.42
CA ASP A 221 5.52 -25.08 1.21
C ASP A 221 5.83 -25.26 -0.28
N VAL A 222 7.12 -25.08 -0.62
CA VAL A 222 7.63 -25.44 -1.94
C VAL A 222 7.75 -26.96 -2.05
N GLN A 223 7.15 -27.55 -3.09
CA GLN A 223 7.04 -29.01 -3.21
C GLN A 223 8.27 -29.68 -3.84
N VAL A 224 9.16 -28.92 -4.48
CA VAL A 224 10.34 -29.46 -5.18
C VAL A 224 11.60 -28.89 -4.54
N SER A 225 12.46 -29.76 -4.01
CA SER A 225 13.73 -29.32 -3.42
C SER A 225 14.81 -29.16 -4.49
N MET A 226 15.47 -27.99 -4.48
CA MET A 226 16.67 -27.73 -5.27
C MET A 226 17.91 -27.54 -4.39
N THR A 227 17.75 -27.81 -3.10
CA THR A 227 18.74 -27.51 -2.06
C THR A 227 20.08 -28.21 -2.30
N ASP A 228 20.08 -29.53 -2.52
CA ASP A 228 21.34 -30.29 -2.73
C ASP A 228 22.05 -29.87 -4.02
N TYR A 229 21.27 -29.66 -5.07
CA TYR A 229 21.78 -29.16 -6.35
C TYR A 229 22.47 -27.81 -6.20
N THR A 230 21.85 -26.89 -5.51
CA THR A 230 22.38 -25.52 -5.34
C THR A 230 23.58 -25.48 -4.39
N LYS A 231 23.57 -26.28 -3.34
CA LYS A 231 24.74 -26.46 -2.45
C LYS A 231 25.97 -26.96 -3.21
N GLU A 232 25.76 -27.92 -4.14
CA GLU A 232 26.86 -28.49 -4.91
C GLU A 232 27.33 -27.58 -6.04
N LYS A 233 26.41 -27.03 -6.82
CA LYS A 233 26.71 -26.29 -8.06
C LYS A 233 26.97 -24.81 -7.85
N PHE A 234 26.34 -24.19 -6.85
CA PHE A 234 26.40 -22.76 -6.59
C PHE A 234 26.68 -22.44 -5.12
N PRO A 235 27.77 -22.97 -4.54
CA PRO A 235 28.03 -22.90 -3.09
C PRO A 235 28.09 -21.45 -2.56
N GLU A 236 28.66 -20.51 -3.34
CA GLU A 236 28.76 -19.11 -2.93
C GLU A 236 27.39 -18.44 -2.91
N SER A 237 26.58 -18.59 -3.96
CA SER A 237 25.22 -18.06 -4.03
C SER A 237 24.30 -18.72 -3.01
N TYR A 238 24.51 -20.00 -2.70
CA TYR A 238 23.79 -20.67 -1.62
C TYR A 238 24.14 -20.09 -0.25
N ALA A 239 25.41 -19.80 0.02
CA ALA A 239 25.82 -19.16 1.26
C ALA A 239 25.23 -17.76 1.42
N VAL A 240 25.13 -16.99 0.33
CA VAL A 240 24.44 -15.68 0.32
C VAL A 240 22.93 -15.86 0.57
N ALA A 241 22.30 -16.84 -0.09
CA ALA A 241 20.88 -17.14 0.12
C ALA A 241 20.56 -17.51 1.57
N CYS A 242 21.41 -18.29 2.25
CA CYS A 242 21.26 -18.59 3.68
C CYS A 242 21.24 -17.31 4.53
N ARG A 243 22.15 -16.36 4.28
CA ARG A 243 22.22 -15.12 5.06
C ARG A 243 21.03 -14.21 4.78
N VAL A 244 20.55 -14.16 3.53
CA VAL A 244 19.32 -13.45 3.18
C VAL A 244 18.12 -14.08 3.89
N ALA A 245 18.01 -15.41 3.90
CA ALA A 245 16.97 -16.12 4.63
C ALA A 245 17.01 -15.81 6.13
N ASP A 246 18.18 -15.88 6.77
CA ASP A 246 18.37 -15.52 8.18
C ASP A 246 17.91 -14.07 8.49
N TYR A 247 18.16 -13.16 7.56
CA TYR A 247 17.72 -11.76 7.69
C TYR A 247 16.19 -11.65 7.61
N ILE A 248 15.57 -12.30 6.62
CA ILE A 248 14.13 -12.32 6.45
C ILE A 248 13.46 -12.95 7.67
N GLU A 249 13.92 -14.12 8.14
CA GLU A 249 13.40 -14.81 9.33
C GLU A 249 13.36 -13.90 10.57
N LYS A 250 14.41 -13.11 10.79
CA LYS A 250 14.46 -12.15 11.91
C LYS A 250 13.43 -11.05 11.81
N LEU A 251 13.10 -10.62 10.58
CA LEU A 251 12.11 -9.57 10.35
C LEU A 251 10.66 -10.05 10.46
N ILE A 252 10.41 -11.29 9.99
CA ILE A 252 9.04 -11.83 9.95
C ILE A 252 8.71 -12.73 11.15
N LEU A 253 9.72 -13.13 11.93
CA LEU A 253 9.63 -14.06 13.07
C LEU A 253 9.09 -15.45 12.67
N GLU A 254 9.31 -15.87 11.44
CA GLU A 254 8.95 -17.18 10.89
C GLU A 254 10.16 -17.82 10.21
N LYS A 255 10.17 -19.16 10.14
CA LYS A 255 11.25 -19.92 9.50
C LYS A 255 11.04 -20.01 8.00
N ILE A 256 12.15 -19.94 7.26
CA ILE A 256 12.21 -20.18 5.82
C ILE A 256 12.76 -21.59 5.60
N SER A 257 12.08 -22.37 4.77
CA SER A 257 12.51 -23.75 4.49
C SER A 257 13.80 -23.80 3.66
N ASP A 258 14.53 -24.91 3.76
CA ASP A 258 15.75 -25.13 2.97
C ASP A 258 15.46 -25.13 1.46
N GLU A 259 14.24 -25.53 1.07
CA GLU A 259 13.76 -25.50 -0.31
C GLU A 259 13.69 -24.06 -0.85
N GLU A 260 13.15 -23.13 -0.07
CA GLU A 260 13.11 -21.72 -0.43
C GLU A 260 14.51 -21.11 -0.54
N VAL A 261 15.41 -21.48 0.37
CA VAL A 261 16.82 -21.08 0.30
C VAL A 261 17.47 -21.58 -0.99
N GLY A 262 17.19 -22.82 -1.39
CA GLY A 262 17.68 -23.39 -2.64
C GLY A 262 17.21 -22.61 -3.87
N TYR A 263 15.92 -22.23 -3.92
CA TYR A 263 15.39 -21.40 -5.03
C TYR A 263 15.97 -19.99 -5.01
N LEU A 264 16.10 -19.38 -3.83
CA LEU A 264 16.73 -18.06 -3.69
C LEU A 264 18.16 -18.08 -4.23
N ALA A 265 18.93 -19.14 -3.95
CA ALA A 265 20.28 -19.31 -4.45
C ALA A 265 20.35 -19.36 -5.99
N ILE A 266 19.37 -20.00 -6.66
CA ILE A 266 19.28 -20.00 -8.13
C ILE A 266 19.10 -18.56 -8.68
N HIS A 267 18.24 -17.76 -8.04
CA HIS A 267 18.00 -16.39 -8.48
C HIS A 267 19.23 -15.50 -8.25
N ILE A 268 19.90 -15.66 -7.13
CA ILE A 268 21.16 -14.94 -6.82
C ILE A 268 22.26 -15.33 -7.82
N GLU A 269 22.41 -16.62 -8.15
CA GLU A 269 23.40 -17.07 -9.14
C GLU A 269 23.13 -16.47 -10.52
N ARG A 270 21.87 -16.39 -10.93
CA ARG A 270 21.51 -15.75 -12.21
C ARG A 270 21.87 -14.28 -12.26
N ILE A 271 21.69 -13.55 -11.16
CA ILE A 271 22.08 -12.15 -11.06
C ILE A 271 23.59 -12.01 -11.18
N ARG A 272 24.35 -12.84 -10.45
CA ARG A 272 25.81 -12.84 -10.47
C ARG A 272 26.39 -12.98 -11.89
N HIS A 273 25.70 -13.72 -12.77
CA HIS A 273 26.13 -13.96 -14.16
C HIS A 273 25.44 -13.06 -15.19
N SER A 274 24.55 -12.16 -14.80
CA SER A 274 23.85 -11.24 -15.70
C SER A 274 24.53 -9.87 -15.83
N VAL A 275 25.60 -9.65 -15.06
CA VAL A 275 26.37 -8.43 -14.98
C VAL A 275 27.68 -8.59 -15.76
#